data_ce2897f663173e1118fe5fd0b34cfb68
#
_entry.id   ce2897f663173e1118fe5fd0b34cfb68
#
_cell.length_a   1.000
_cell.length_b   1.000
_cell.length_c   1.000
_cell.angle_alpha   90.00
_cell.angle_beta   90.00
_cell.angle_gamma   90.00
#
_symmetry.space_group_name_H-M   'P 1'
#
loop_
_entity.id
_entity.type
_entity.pdbx_description
1 polymer ?
#
loop_
_entity_poly.entity_id
_entity_poly.type
_entity_poly.pdbx_seq_one_letter_code
_entity_poly.pdbx_strand_id
1 'polypeptide(L)'
;MDRKRSILVIGGGTAGWLTAAHLAKFLDLSGHGHLEITLLESPDIGIIGVGEGTFPTIRETLKFLGIDEAQFIRSTSATFKQGIRFTDWVRAPENDAHHHFFHPFEAPFYADGANLAAYWLLQDEKTRPPFAEAVTIQNRVADARRAPKRPHEGDFGGPLNYAYHFDAASLARVLAARGKELGVRHIEDRLQSVSLTADGAIDHVLTDGHGELRADLYIDCSGFRAELIGTAMQAPFKSVRSSLFTNRALACKIPYDRPDAPLESFTVAAAHEAGWTWDIGLAGARGIGCVYSSDHIDDDRAAEILTGYIGPRDVEITPRKIPFEPGYREQQWIKNCVAVGLSAGFLEPLESTGVVLIEAAVGMIAELFPHNGPVDAPARRFNELMTARYENIVTFLKLHYCLSQRQEPFWRDNTQASSIPDRLAGLLDQWRYRPPGRFDFILDLESFAFFNYQYILYGMEFKTDLGPARSDFPNVAAAERIFARIRNFGERATHDLPSHRALIQQINAQDERLIAV
;
A
#
# COMPACT_ATOMS: atom_id res chain seq x y z
N MET A 1 35.35 23.16 15.03
CA MET A 1 34.80 22.03 14.25
C MET A 1 33.31 22.05 14.51
N ASP A 2 32.48 22.27 13.48
CA ASP A 2 31.05 22.20 13.65
C ASP A 2 30.64 20.80 14.11
N ARG A 3 29.81 20.72 15.14
CA ARG A 3 29.32 19.46 15.68
C ARG A 3 28.60 18.68 14.56
N LYS A 4 28.98 17.41 14.37
CA LYS A 4 28.33 16.50 13.45
C LYS A 4 26.85 16.33 13.88
N ARG A 5 25.93 16.56 12.96
CA ARG A 5 24.48 16.32 13.20
C ARG A 5 24.22 14.82 13.27
N SER A 6 23.19 14.43 14.00
CA SER A 6 22.87 13.03 14.22
C SER A 6 21.38 12.74 14.11
N ILE A 7 21.06 11.63 13.44
CA ILE A 7 19.72 11.07 13.36
C ILE A 7 19.75 9.66 13.97
N LEU A 8 18.82 9.39 14.89
CA LEU A 8 18.66 8.07 15.48
C LEU A 8 17.29 7.49 15.09
N VAL A 9 17.31 6.41 14.33
CA VAL A 9 16.10 5.66 13.92
C VAL A 9 15.90 4.50 14.88
N ILE A 10 14.72 4.38 15.48
CA ILE A 10 14.36 3.31 16.41
C ILE A 10 13.43 2.31 15.73
N GLY A 11 13.91 1.09 15.52
CA GLY A 11 13.18 -0.02 14.91
C GLY A 11 13.79 -0.47 13.57
N GLY A 12 14.05 -1.77 13.44
CA GLY A 12 14.72 -2.42 12.30
C GLY A 12 13.78 -3.07 11.28
N GLY A 13 12.49 -2.74 11.30
CA GLY A 13 11.55 -3.21 10.27
C GLY A 13 11.66 -2.44 8.95
N THR A 14 10.75 -2.71 8.03
CA THR A 14 10.67 -2.03 6.71
C THR A 14 10.69 -0.52 6.85
N ALA A 15 9.90 0.05 7.78
CA ALA A 15 9.85 1.50 7.99
C ALA A 15 11.20 2.09 8.42
N GLY A 16 11.88 1.45 9.39
CA GLY A 16 13.16 1.94 9.89
C GLY A 16 14.27 1.87 8.84
N TRP A 17 14.46 0.72 8.21
CA TRP A 17 15.50 0.57 7.21
C TRP A 17 15.25 1.36 5.93
N LEU A 18 13.98 1.47 5.48
CA LEU A 18 13.65 2.34 4.35
C LEU A 18 13.96 3.80 4.68
N THR A 19 13.58 4.26 5.88
CA THR A 19 13.87 5.61 6.36
C THR A 19 15.38 5.87 6.42
N ALA A 20 16.13 4.99 7.09
CA ALA A 20 17.57 5.17 7.26
C ALA A 20 18.33 5.16 5.93
N ALA A 21 18.02 4.20 5.04
CA ALA A 21 18.67 4.08 3.73
C ALA A 21 18.32 5.27 2.81
N HIS A 22 17.04 5.69 2.78
CA HIS A 22 16.61 6.83 1.97
C HIS A 22 17.27 8.13 2.41
N LEU A 23 17.25 8.43 3.72
CA LEU A 23 17.90 9.62 4.26
C LEU A 23 19.43 9.58 4.06
N ALA A 24 20.06 8.43 4.24
CA ALA A 24 21.49 8.27 3.97
C ALA A 24 21.85 8.57 2.51
N LYS A 25 21.02 8.12 1.58
CA LYS A 25 21.20 8.39 0.14
C LYS A 25 20.92 9.84 -0.22
N PHE A 26 19.77 10.39 0.25
CA PHE A 26 19.33 11.74 -0.07
C PHE A 26 20.28 12.81 0.48
N LEU A 27 20.77 12.63 1.71
CA LEU A 27 21.65 13.58 2.40
C LEU A 27 23.14 13.31 2.14
N ASP A 28 23.47 12.40 1.23
CA ASP A 28 24.82 12.01 0.85
C ASP A 28 25.74 11.71 2.06
N LEU A 29 25.29 10.78 2.90
CA LEU A 29 25.94 10.44 4.17
C LEU A 29 27.42 10.07 4.00
N SER A 30 27.76 9.39 2.91
CA SER A 30 29.12 8.94 2.59
C SER A 30 30.04 10.06 2.09
N GLY A 31 29.49 11.12 1.49
CA GLY A 31 30.26 12.18 0.81
C GLY A 31 30.67 13.36 1.71
N HIS A 32 29.89 13.71 2.72
CA HIS A 32 30.03 15.00 3.39
C HIS A 32 30.47 14.98 4.87
N GLY A 33 30.44 13.85 5.55
CA GLY A 33 30.96 13.72 6.93
C GLY A 33 30.31 14.58 8.04
N HIS A 34 29.30 15.41 7.69
CA HIS A 34 28.62 16.34 8.60
C HIS A 34 27.37 15.76 9.27
N LEU A 35 26.96 14.58 8.88
CA LEU A 35 25.79 13.88 9.39
C LEU A 35 26.18 12.46 9.83
N GLU A 36 25.48 11.95 10.82
CA GLU A 36 25.51 10.54 11.22
C GLU A 36 24.07 10.02 11.30
N ILE A 37 23.84 8.84 10.74
CA ILE A 37 22.55 8.14 10.86
C ILE A 37 22.83 6.81 11.55
N THR A 38 22.18 6.61 12.70
CA THR A 38 22.24 5.36 13.46
C THR A 38 20.85 4.73 13.48
N LEU A 39 20.77 3.43 13.26
CA LEU A 39 19.55 2.65 13.44
C LEU A 39 19.75 1.70 14.62
N LEU A 40 18.83 1.79 15.60
CA LEU A 40 18.74 0.89 16.75
C LEU A 40 17.65 -0.14 16.50
N GLU A 41 18.00 -1.40 16.55
CA GLU A 41 17.09 -2.54 16.33
C GLU A 41 17.16 -3.51 17.51
N SER A 42 15.98 -3.89 18.03
CA SER A 42 15.91 -4.93 19.06
C SER A 42 16.06 -6.32 18.43
N PRO A 43 16.96 -7.17 18.95
CA PRO A 43 17.12 -8.54 18.44
C PRO A 43 15.90 -9.43 18.70
N ASP A 44 15.03 -9.06 19.65
CA ASP A 44 13.89 -9.89 20.08
C ASP A 44 12.59 -9.59 19.35
N ILE A 45 12.50 -8.47 18.61
CA ILE A 45 11.27 -8.03 17.98
C ILE A 45 11.29 -8.43 16.51
N GLY A 46 10.51 -9.45 16.18
CA GLY A 46 10.34 -9.88 14.80
C GLY A 46 9.50 -8.91 13.95
N ILE A 47 9.72 -8.93 12.64
CA ILE A 47 8.96 -8.14 11.68
C ILE A 47 7.52 -8.67 11.59
N ILE A 48 6.54 -7.77 11.59
CA ILE A 48 5.15 -8.08 11.32
C ILE A 48 4.99 -8.12 9.81
N GLY A 49 4.74 -9.29 9.25
CA GLY A 49 4.50 -9.41 7.81
C GLY A 49 4.43 -10.86 7.36
N VAL A 50 3.48 -11.15 6.49
CA VAL A 50 3.26 -12.50 5.92
C VAL A 50 3.26 -12.49 4.39
N GLY A 51 3.52 -11.38 3.81
CA GLY A 51 3.42 -11.01 2.40
C GLY A 51 2.69 -9.68 2.29
N GLU A 52 3.31 -8.74 1.63
CA GLU A 52 2.80 -7.38 1.47
C GLU A 52 2.70 -7.02 -0.01
N GLY A 53 1.75 -6.14 -0.33
CA GLY A 53 1.66 -5.49 -1.61
C GLY A 53 2.11 -4.05 -1.52
N THR A 54 2.53 -3.49 -2.64
CA THR A 54 2.94 -2.09 -2.74
C THR A 54 2.22 -1.34 -3.84
N PHE A 55 2.52 -0.04 -3.91
CA PHE A 55 2.19 0.85 -5.01
C PHE A 55 3.32 0.90 -6.05
N PRO A 56 3.04 1.38 -7.26
CA PRO A 56 4.06 1.56 -8.28
C PRO A 56 5.21 2.50 -7.90
N THR A 57 5.02 3.39 -6.92
CA THR A 57 6.06 4.30 -6.37
C THR A 57 7.27 3.56 -5.83
N ILE A 58 7.11 2.33 -5.36
CA ILE A 58 8.21 1.51 -4.85
C ILE A 58 9.33 1.30 -5.89
N ARG A 59 9.01 1.29 -7.18
CA ARG A 59 10.00 1.16 -8.25
C ARG A 59 10.97 2.34 -8.26
N GLU A 60 10.46 3.55 -8.10
CA GLU A 60 11.30 4.76 -8.01
C GLU A 60 12.13 4.76 -6.73
N THR A 61 11.56 4.28 -5.62
CA THR A 61 12.28 4.14 -4.35
C THR A 61 13.44 3.15 -4.45
N LEU A 62 13.21 1.95 -5.02
CA LEU A 62 14.27 0.95 -5.22
C LEU A 62 15.35 1.47 -6.18
N LYS A 63 14.95 2.10 -7.29
CA LYS A 63 15.85 2.73 -8.25
C LYS A 63 16.67 3.86 -7.61
N PHE A 64 16.03 4.73 -6.81
CA PHE A 64 16.71 5.78 -6.07
C PHE A 64 17.75 5.22 -5.12
N LEU A 65 17.44 4.15 -4.39
CA LEU A 65 18.36 3.46 -3.51
C LEU A 65 19.50 2.74 -4.25
N GLY A 66 19.35 2.51 -5.56
CA GLY A 66 20.31 1.76 -6.38
C GLY A 66 20.23 0.25 -6.13
N ILE A 67 19.02 -0.26 -5.89
CA ILE A 67 18.74 -1.68 -5.75
C ILE A 67 18.29 -2.21 -7.11
N ASP A 68 18.97 -3.23 -7.62
CA ASP A 68 18.66 -3.91 -8.88
C ASP A 68 17.31 -4.66 -8.79
N GLU A 69 16.46 -4.56 -9.80
CA GLU A 69 15.12 -5.16 -9.79
C GLU A 69 15.16 -6.69 -9.70
N ALA A 70 16.05 -7.32 -10.48
CA ALA A 70 16.14 -8.77 -10.48
C ALA A 70 16.70 -9.28 -9.14
N GLN A 71 17.68 -8.59 -8.54
CA GLN A 71 18.19 -8.89 -7.21
C GLN A 71 17.08 -8.74 -6.16
N PHE A 72 16.31 -7.65 -6.21
CA PHE A 72 15.17 -7.44 -5.32
C PHE A 72 14.17 -8.59 -5.42
N ILE A 73 13.75 -8.97 -6.64
CA ILE A 73 12.79 -10.06 -6.85
C ILE A 73 13.30 -11.37 -6.23
N ARG A 74 14.55 -11.74 -6.50
CA ARG A 74 15.16 -12.96 -5.95
C ARG A 74 15.25 -12.94 -4.43
N SER A 75 15.75 -11.84 -3.87
CA SER A 75 16.04 -11.74 -2.43
C SER A 75 14.78 -11.61 -1.55
N THR A 76 13.64 -11.22 -2.14
CA THR A 76 12.40 -10.98 -1.38
C THR A 76 11.26 -11.92 -1.75
N SER A 77 11.52 -12.94 -2.58
CA SER A 77 10.48 -13.80 -3.17
C SER A 77 9.39 -12.98 -3.88
N ALA A 78 9.76 -11.83 -4.43
CA ALA A 78 8.80 -10.90 -4.99
C ALA A 78 8.18 -11.41 -6.30
N THR A 79 7.00 -10.88 -6.57
CA THR A 79 6.24 -11.10 -7.80
C THR A 79 5.64 -9.78 -8.25
N PHE A 80 5.27 -9.68 -9.54
CA PHE A 80 4.66 -8.46 -10.06
C PHE A 80 3.21 -8.32 -9.59
N LYS A 81 2.84 -7.10 -9.23
CA LYS A 81 1.47 -6.70 -8.89
C LYS A 81 1.00 -5.65 -9.89
N GLN A 82 -0.15 -5.90 -10.53
CA GLN A 82 -0.74 -5.02 -11.55
C GLN A 82 -2.02 -4.32 -11.08
N GLY A 83 -2.49 -4.66 -9.88
CA GLY A 83 -3.71 -4.09 -9.32
C GLY A 83 -4.29 -4.95 -8.21
N ILE A 84 -5.57 -4.75 -7.95
CA ILE A 84 -6.34 -5.50 -6.94
C ILE A 84 -7.63 -5.98 -7.60
N ARG A 85 -7.97 -7.25 -7.39
CA ARG A 85 -9.27 -7.82 -7.73
C ARG A 85 -10.15 -7.86 -6.50
N PHE A 86 -11.25 -7.15 -6.55
CA PHE A 86 -12.28 -7.16 -5.52
C PHE A 86 -13.32 -8.20 -5.86
N THR A 87 -13.54 -9.19 -4.99
CA THR A 87 -14.49 -10.28 -5.19
C THR A 87 -15.59 -10.20 -4.14
N ASP A 88 -16.86 -10.25 -4.56
CA ASP A 88 -18.05 -10.25 -3.71
C ASP A 88 -18.27 -9.01 -2.84
N TRP A 89 -17.69 -7.87 -3.22
CA TRP A 89 -17.85 -6.60 -2.48
C TRP A 89 -19.21 -5.93 -2.72
N VAL A 90 -19.72 -6.01 -3.95
CA VAL A 90 -21.04 -5.41 -4.28
C VAL A 90 -22.16 -6.21 -3.62
N ARG A 91 -22.15 -7.52 -3.80
CA ARG A 91 -23.15 -8.46 -3.27
C ARG A 91 -22.51 -9.79 -2.87
N ALA A 92 -23.15 -10.51 -1.97
CA ALA A 92 -22.75 -11.86 -1.64
C ALA A 92 -22.90 -12.80 -2.86
N PRO A 93 -22.08 -13.87 -2.97
CA PRO A 93 -22.21 -14.82 -4.07
C PRO A 93 -23.58 -15.51 -4.05
N GLU A 94 -24.16 -15.71 -5.23
CA GLU A 94 -25.42 -16.44 -5.42
C GLU A 94 -25.16 -17.66 -6.32
N ASN A 95 -25.54 -18.85 -5.88
CA ASN A 95 -25.37 -20.09 -6.63
C ASN A 95 -23.95 -20.27 -7.21
N ASP A 96 -22.92 -20.02 -6.39
CA ASP A 96 -21.49 -20.05 -6.77
C ASP A 96 -21.09 -19.02 -7.85
N ALA A 97 -21.96 -18.08 -8.18
CA ALA A 97 -21.62 -16.97 -9.06
C ALA A 97 -21.03 -15.81 -8.25
N HIS A 98 -19.76 -15.53 -8.49
CA HIS A 98 -19.02 -14.46 -7.84
C HIS A 98 -19.05 -13.18 -8.67
N HIS A 99 -19.34 -12.06 -8.02
CA HIS A 99 -19.14 -10.73 -8.60
C HIS A 99 -17.71 -10.29 -8.39
N HIS A 100 -17.06 -9.73 -9.39
CA HIS A 100 -15.72 -9.14 -9.22
C HIS A 100 -15.53 -7.91 -10.09
N PHE A 101 -14.66 -7.02 -9.63
CA PHE A 101 -14.13 -5.91 -10.42
C PHE A 101 -12.62 -5.75 -10.18
N PHE A 102 -11.97 -4.98 -11.03
CA PHE A 102 -10.53 -4.80 -11.00
C PHE A 102 -10.15 -3.33 -10.81
N HIS A 103 -9.23 -3.08 -9.90
CA HIS A 103 -8.58 -1.78 -9.70
C HIS A 103 -7.15 -1.85 -10.24
N PRO A 104 -6.91 -1.45 -11.51
CA PRO A 104 -5.60 -1.47 -12.13
C PRO A 104 -4.70 -0.33 -11.64
N PHE A 105 -3.40 -0.48 -11.85
CA PHE A 105 -2.45 0.63 -11.66
C PHE A 105 -2.34 1.57 -12.86
N GLU A 106 -2.86 1.16 -14.02
CA GLU A 106 -2.93 2.01 -15.20
C GLU A 106 -4.04 3.05 -15.07
N ALA A 107 -3.72 4.29 -15.47
CA ALA A 107 -4.78 5.27 -15.71
C ALA A 107 -5.64 4.87 -16.92
N PRO A 108 -6.91 5.28 -16.99
CA PRO A 108 -7.71 5.16 -18.19
C PRO A 108 -6.98 5.71 -19.40
N PHE A 109 -7.03 4.98 -20.50
CA PHE A 109 -6.42 5.42 -21.75
C PHE A 109 -7.00 6.78 -22.17
N TYR A 110 -6.12 7.72 -22.46
CA TYR A 110 -6.49 9.07 -22.85
C TYR A 110 -6.03 9.33 -24.29
N ALA A 111 -6.97 9.63 -25.16
CA ALA A 111 -6.69 10.00 -26.54
C ALA A 111 -7.70 11.04 -27.03
N ASP A 112 -7.25 11.93 -27.88
CA ASP A 112 -8.09 12.92 -28.58
C ASP A 112 -8.94 13.82 -27.64
N GLY A 113 -8.48 14.06 -26.41
CA GLY A 113 -9.20 14.87 -25.44
C GLY A 113 -10.45 14.21 -24.84
N ALA A 114 -10.70 12.92 -25.11
CA ALA A 114 -11.89 12.23 -24.67
C ALA A 114 -11.77 11.74 -23.21
N ASN A 115 -12.72 12.14 -22.36
CA ASN A 115 -12.97 11.53 -21.06
C ASN A 115 -13.76 10.23 -21.24
N LEU A 116 -13.06 9.11 -21.30
CA LEU A 116 -13.68 7.81 -21.59
C LEU A 116 -14.73 7.40 -20.56
N ALA A 117 -14.62 7.85 -19.29
CA ALA A 117 -15.60 7.53 -18.27
C ALA A 117 -17.00 8.04 -18.63
N ALA A 118 -17.10 9.27 -19.16
CA ALA A 118 -18.38 9.82 -19.59
C ALA A 118 -18.99 9.03 -20.77
N TYR A 119 -18.19 8.71 -21.76
CA TYR A 119 -18.67 7.93 -22.92
C TYR A 119 -19.02 6.49 -22.56
N TRP A 120 -18.29 5.86 -21.62
CA TRP A 120 -18.64 4.55 -21.09
C TRP A 120 -19.99 4.58 -20.35
N LEU A 121 -20.25 5.62 -19.55
CA LEU A 121 -21.53 5.81 -18.86
C LEU A 121 -22.72 5.98 -19.82
N LEU A 122 -22.50 6.54 -21.00
CA LEU A 122 -23.52 6.74 -22.03
C LEU A 122 -23.82 5.49 -22.88
N GLN A 123 -23.01 4.42 -22.75
CA GLN A 123 -23.32 3.12 -23.37
C GLN A 123 -24.48 2.43 -22.66
N ASP A 124 -25.08 1.45 -23.34
CA ASP A 124 -26.12 0.59 -22.74
C ASP A 124 -25.52 -0.24 -21.59
N GLU A 125 -26.04 -0.04 -20.40
CA GLU A 125 -25.57 -0.70 -19.17
C GLU A 125 -25.56 -2.23 -19.27
N LYS A 126 -26.50 -2.82 -20.05
CA LYS A 126 -26.62 -4.27 -20.20
C LYS A 126 -25.54 -4.89 -21.07
N THR A 127 -24.93 -4.10 -21.92
CA THR A 127 -23.97 -4.60 -22.95
C THR A 127 -22.56 -4.01 -22.82
N ARG A 128 -22.39 -2.91 -22.09
CA ARG A 128 -21.08 -2.33 -21.88
C ARG A 128 -20.17 -3.24 -21.05
N PRO A 129 -18.87 -3.35 -21.38
CA PRO A 129 -17.93 -4.13 -20.58
C PRO A 129 -17.68 -3.47 -19.21
N PRO A 130 -17.14 -4.20 -18.23
CA PRO A 130 -16.67 -3.61 -16.97
C PRO A 130 -15.76 -2.40 -17.21
N PHE A 131 -15.85 -1.39 -16.34
CA PHE A 131 -15.16 -0.10 -16.55
C PHE A 131 -13.64 -0.27 -16.78
N ALA A 132 -12.96 -1.00 -15.89
CA ALA A 132 -11.52 -1.21 -16.01
C ALA A 132 -11.14 -1.90 -17.35
N GLU A 133 -11.94 -2.84 -17.80
CA GLU A 133 -11.74 -3.55 -19.08
C GLU A 133 -11.98 -2.66 -20.30
N ALA A 134 -12.89 -1.70 -20.18
CA ALA A 134 -13.19 -0.76 -21.26
C ALA A 134 -12.08 0.28 -21.47
N VAL A 135 -11.45 0.73 -20.38
CA VAL A 135 -10.58 1.92 -20.41
C VAL A 135 -9.08 1.61 -20.30
N THR A 136 -8.70 0.36 -19.95
CA THR A 136 -7.29 -0.08 -19.93
C THR A 136 -7.14 -1.51 -20.46
N ILE A 137 -5.92 -1.89 -20.82
CA ILE A 137 -5.60 -3.28 -21.19
C ILE A 137 -5.20 -4.12 -19.97
N GLN A 138 -4.89 -3.49 -18.83
CA GLN A 138 -4.25 -4.14 -17.69
C GLN A 138 -5.12 -5.23 -17.07
N ASN A 139 -6.45 -5.03 -17.03
CA ASN A 139 -7.37 -6.05 -16.53
C ASN A 139 -7.23 -7.37 -17.34
N ARG A 140 -7.25 -7.28 -18.68
CA ARG A 140 -7.13 -8.47 -19.55
C ARG A 140 -5.78 -9.17 -19.41
N VAL A 141 -4.70 -8.40 -19.28
CA VAL A 141 -3.35 -8.93 -19.07
C VAL A 141 -3.25 -9.66 -17.74
N ALA A 142 -3.81 -9.07 -16.68
CA ALA A 142 -3.84 -9.67 -15.35
C ALA A 142 -4.69 -10.95 -15.31
N ASP A 143 -5.89 -10.94 -15.92
CA ASP A 143 -6.79 -12.10 -16.00
C ASP A 143 -6.16 -13.26 -16.78
N ALA A 144 -5.38 -12.95 -17.80
CA ALA A 144 -4.60 -13.93 -18.56
C ALA A 144 -3.31 -14.39 -17.85
N ARG A 145 -3.08 -13.96 -16.59
CA ARG A 145 -1.88 -14.28 -15.79
C ARG A 145 -0.58 -13.94 -16.51
N ARG A 146 -0.58 -12.81 -17.22
CA ARG A 146 0.60 -12.32 -17.89
C ARG A 146 1.40 -11.35 -17.01
N ALA A 147 2.70 -11.33 -17.20
CA ALA A 147 3.58 -10.35 -16.57
C ALA A 147 3.37 -8.95 -17.18
N PRO A 148 3.66 -7.86 -16.46
CA PRO A 148 3.50 -6.50 -16.97
C PRO A 148 4.63 -6.08 -17.90
N LYS A 149 5.67 -6.88 -18.05
CA LYS A 149 6.88 -6.60 -18.84
C LYS A 149 7.43 -7.85 -19.52
N ARG A 150 8.33 -7.63 -20.47
CA ARG A 150 9.05 -8.70 -21.18
C ARG A 150 10.43 -8.95 -20.55
N PRO A 151 11.04 -10.13 -20.77
CA PRO A 151 12.34 -10.49 -20.18
C PRO A 151 13.50 -9.55 -20.55
N HIS A 152 13.44 -8.91 -21.71
CA HIS A 152 14.51 -8.02 -22.22
C HIS A 152 14.33 -6.55 -21.86
N GLU A 153 13.23 -6.20 -21.20
CA GLU A 153 13.00 -4.83 -20.73
C GLU A 153 13.82 -4.57 -19.48
N GLY A 154 14.44 -3.39 -19.43
CA GLY A 154 15.32 -3.00 -18.31
C GLY A 154 14.59 -2.91 -16.97
N ASP A 155 15.36 -2.75 -15.91
CA ASP A 155 14.87 -2.62 -14.56
C ASP A 155 13.80 -1.53 -14.44
N PHE A 156 12.74 -1.84 -13.71
CA PHE A 156 11.60 -0.95 -13.43
C PHE A 156 10.87 -0.44 -14.70
N GLY A 157 11.24 -0.91 -15.89
CA GLY A 157 10.60 -0.62 -17.17
C GLY A 157 9.54 -1.66 -17.56
N GLY A 158 8.74 -1.34 -18.56
CA GLY A 158 7.73 -2.23 -19.14
C GLY A 158 6.59 -1.47 -19.81
N PRO A 159 5.76 -2.14 -20.61
CA PRO A 159 4.63 -1.52 -21.27
C PRO A 159 3.46 -1.22 -20.35
N LEU A 160 3.42 -1.83 -19.16
CA LEU A 160 2.37 -1.63 -18.16
C LEU A 160 2.95 -1.15 -16.85
N ASN A 161 2.17 -0.39 -16.11
CA ASN A 161 2.51 0.01 -14.75
C ASN A 161 2.37 -1.17 -13.79
N TYR A 162 3.27 -1.28 -12.80
CA TYR A 162 3.25 -2.37 -11.83
C TYR A 162 3.93 -1.98 -10.52
N ALA A 163 3.62 -2.74 -9.51
CA ALA A 163 4.31 -2.80 -8.23
C ALA A 163 4.72 -4.25 -7.93
N TYR A 164 4.91 -4.58 -6.66
CA TYR A 164 5.30 -5.91 -6.25
C TYR A 164 4.46 -6.43 -5.09
N HIS A 165 4.33 -7.75 -5.04
CA HIS A 165 4.13 -8.50 -3.82
C HIS A 165 5.49 -9.01 -3.35
N PHE A 166 5.77 -9.02 -2.05
CA PHE A 166 7.05 -9.47 -1.49
C PHE A 166 6.91 -9.98 -0.06
N ASP A 167 7.95 -10.65 0.41
CA ASP A 167 8.10 -11.04 1.81
C ASP A 167 8.69 -9.85 2.61
N ALA A 168 7.94 -9.33 3.57
CA ALA A 168 8.31 -8.13 4.33
C ALA A 168 9.62 -8.28 5.11
N ALA A 169 9.86 -9.45 5.72
CA ALA A 169 11.10 -9.69 6.44
C ALA A 169 12.31 -9.70 5.51
N SER A 170 12.12 -10.23 4.30
CA SER A 170 13.18 -10.23 3.28
C SER A 170 13.45 -8.83 2.73
N LEU A 171 12.41 -8.01 2.52
CA LEU A 171 12.60 -6.61 2.13
C LEU A 171 13.42 -5.85 3.18
N ALA A 172 13.09 -5.98 4.46
CA ALA A 172 13.86 -5.31 5.52
C ALA A 172 15.35 -5.71 5.50
N ARG A 173 15.67 -6.99 5.22
CA ARG A 173 17.08 -7.43 5.07
C ARG A 173 17.77 -6.78 3.86
N VAL A 174 17.10 -6.66 2.72
CA VAL A 174 17.65 -5.98 1.53
C VAL A 174 17.91 -4.50 1.82
N LEU A 175 16.95 -3.82 2.46
CA LEU A 175 17.10 -2.42 2.86
C LEU A 175 18.19 -2.23 3.92
N ALA A 176 18.34 -3.16 4.87
CA ALA A 176 19.39 -3.15 5.89
C ALA A 176 20.80 -3.27 5.26
N ALA A 177 20.95 -4.22 4.33
CA ALA A 177 22.22 -4.35 3.60
C ALA A 177 22.55 -3.05 2.86
N ARG A 178 21.58 -2.49 2.13
CA ARG A 178 21.78 -1.25 1.39
C ARG A 178 22.03 -0.05 2.28
N GLY A 179 21.31 0.08 3.41
CA GLY A 179 21.53 1.16 4.39
C GLY A 179 22.95 1.14 4.98
N LYS A 180 23.46 -0.05 5.32
CA LYS A 180 24.83 -0.24 5.79
C LYS A 180 25.88 0.16 4.74
N GLU A 181 25.69 -0.21 3.47
CA GLU A 181 26.54 0.23 2.36
C GLU A 181 26.54 1.76 2.19
N LEU A 182 25.40 2.42 2.46
CA LEU A 182 25.26 3.87 2.43
C LEU A 182 25.81 4.57 3.68
N GLY A 183 26.38 3.82 4.64
CA GLY A 183 27.05 4.35 5.82
C GLY A 183 26.16 4.47 7.07
N VAL A 184 24.97 3.88 7.07
CA VAL A 184 24.12 3.82 8.27
C VAL A 184 24.79 2.93 9.32
N ARG A 185 24.99 3.48 10.53
CA ARG A 185 25.47 2.72 11.68
C ARG A 185 24.34 1.88 12.26
N HIS A 186 24.54 0.58 12.36
CA HIS A 186 23.56 -0.35 12.94
C HIS A 186 23.96 -0.72 14.37
N ILE A 187 23.02 -0.63 15.29
CA ILE A 187 23.14 -1.06 16.69
C ILE A 187 22.03 -2.08 16.96
N GLU A 188 22.43 -3.28 17.32
CA GLU A 188 21.51 -4.32 17.82
C GLU A 188 21.48 -4.23 19.35
N ASP A 189 20.41 -3.63 19.90
CA ASP A 189 20.27 -3.46 21.35
C ASP A 189 18.80 -3.17 21.70
N ARG A 190 18.47 -3.29 22.98
CA ARG A 190 17.11 -3.03 23.48
C ARG A 190 17.00 -1.60 23.99
N LEU A 191 15.95 -0.93 23.58
CA LEU A 191 15.52 0.34 24.20
C LEU A 191 14.94 0.06 25.58
N GLN A 192 15.53 0.66 26.62
CA GLN A 192 15.03 0.57 28.00
C GLN A 192 14.10 1.72 28.37
N SER A 193 14.51 2.95 28.07
CA SER A 193 13.73 4.13 28.43
C SER A 193 14.08 5.32 27.54
N VAL A 194 13.21 6.33 27.59
CA VAL A 194 13.35 7.60 26.87
C VAL A 194 13.32 8.72 27.89
N SER A 195 14.31 9.57 27.90
CA SER A 195 14.40 10.74 28.78
C SER A 195 14.04 12.00 28.00
N LEU A 196 13.19 12.84 28.59
CA LEU A 196 12.77 14.11 28.00
C LEU A 196 13.47 15.28 28.69
N THR A 197 13.73 16.32 27.93
CA THR A 197 14.14 17.63 28.43
C THR A 197 12.96 18.36 29.09
N ALA A 198 13.22 19.43 29.80
CA ALA A 198 12.18 20.24 30.47
C ALA A 198 11.13 20.83 29.52
N ASP A 199 11.49 21.05 28.24
CA ASP A 199 10.59 21.54 27.20
C ASP A 199 9.89 20.43 26.41
N GLY A 200 10.11 19.15 26.78
CA GLY A 200 9.44 17.98 26.21
C GLY A 200 10.10 17.40 24.95
N ALA A 201 11.28 17.86 24.54
CA ALA A 201 12.08 17.19 23.52
C ALA A 201 12.73 15.91 24.07
N ILE A 202 13.14 14.97 23.21
CA ILE A 202 13.93 13.82 23.66
C ILE A 202 15.36 14.27 23.92
N ASP A 203 15.83 14.05 25.15
CA ASP A 203 17.22 14.29 25.55
C ASP A 203 18.11 13.11 25.11
N HIS A 204 17.73 11.90 25.50
CA HIS A 204 18.42 10.67 25.10
C HIS A 204 17.49 9.46 25.21
N VAL A 205 17.89 8.39 24.56
CA VAL A 205 17.34 7.05 24.81
C VAL A 205 18.38 6.20 25.53
N LEU A 206 17.95 5.42 26.51
CA LEU A 206 18.80 4.49 27.25
C LEU A 206 18.64 3.09 26.67
N THR A 207 19.75 2.39 26.43
CA THR A 207 19.79 1.02 25.91
C THR A 207 20.50 0.08 26.88
N ASP A 208 20.29 -1.23 26.74
CA ASP A 208 20.86 -2.23 27.65
C ASP A 208 22.39 -2.27 27.60
N GLY A 209 22.96 -2.32 26.42
CA GLY A 209 24.39 -2.57 26.21
C GLY A 209 25.22 -1.33 25.80
N HIS A 210 24.56 -0.32 25.19
CA HIS A 210 25.27 0.87 24.67
C HIS A 210 25.06 2.13 25.51
N GLY A 211 24.26 2.04 26.61
CA GLY A 211 23.99 3.18 27.48
C GLY A 211 23.15 4.26 26.82
N GLU A 212 23.46 5.53 27.09
CA GLU A 212 22.75 6.68 26.56
C GLU A 212 23.10 6.95 25.09
N LEU A 213 22.11 7.02 24.22
CA LEU A 213 22.22 7.45 22.83
C LEU A 213 21.52 8.79 22.65
N ARG A 214 22.22 9.79 22.13
CA ARG A 214 21.73 11.15 21.88
C ARG A 214 21.73 11.46 20.40
N ALA A 215 20.69 12.17 19.94
CA ALA A 215 20.58 12.60 18.56
C ALA A 215 19.90 13.97 18.44
N ASP A 216 20.12 14.64 17.31
CA ASP A 216 19.45 15.89 16.98
C ASP A 216 18.03 15.66 16.48
N LEU A 217 17.79 14.50 15.83
CA LEU A 217 16.47 14.04 15.40
C LEU A 217 16.32 12.55 15.73
N TYR A 218 15.21 12.20 16.33
CA TYR A 218 14.79 10.82 16.58
C TYR A 218 13.67 10.44 15.61
N ILE A 219 13.77 9.26 15.00
CA ILE A 219 12.73 8.75 14.12
C ILE A 219 12.14 7.48 14.74
N ASP A 220 10.88 7.56 15.13
CA ASP A 220 10.16 6.45 15.75
C ASP A 220 9.61 5.52 14.67
N CYS A 221 10.26 4.38 14.46
CA CYS A 221 9.82 3.26 13.64
C CYS A 221 9.55 2.00 14.49
N SER A 222 9.23 2.17 15.78
CA SER A 222 9.06 1.08 16.76
C SER A 222 7.75 0.29 16.60
N GLY A 223 7.04 0.46 15.49
CA GLY A 223 5.81 -0.25 15.19
C GLY A 223 4.62 0.23 16.04
N PHE A 224 3.65 -0.65 16.28
CA PHE A 224 2.47 -0.32 17.10
C PHE A 224 2.80 0.11 18.53
N ARG A 225 3.98 -0.18 19.03
CA ARG A 225 4.42 0.26 20.37
C ARG A 225 4.58 1.77 20.45
N ALA A 226 5.00 2.41 19.34
CA ALA A 226 5.25 3.85 19.27
C ALA A 226 6.02 4.36 20.49
N GLU A 227 7.16 3.74 20.78
CA GLU A 227 7.92 3.89 22.02
C GLU A 227 8.32 5.34 22.31
N LEU A 228 8.65 6.10 21.28
CA LEU A 228 9.03 7.50 21.42
C LEU A 228 7.81 8.41 21.34
N ILE A 229 7.17 8.45 20.17
CA ILE A 229 6.12 9.42 19.89
C ILE A 229 4.83 9.17 20.71
N GLY A 230 4.50 7.89 20.90
CA GLY A 230 3.30 7.46 21.60
C GLY A 230 3.49 7.35 23.09
N THR A 231 4.48 6.56 23.53
CA THR A 231 4.69 6.22 24.94
C THR A 231 5.40 7.35 25.69
N ALA A 232 6.53 7.84 25.21
CA ALA A 232 7.29 8.86 25.90
C ALA A 232 6.70 10.27 25.73
N MET A 233 6.37 10.67 24.48
CA MET A 233 5.89 12.03 24.18
C MET A 233 4.35 12.15 24.24
N GLN A 234 3.61 11.05 24.39
CA GLN A 234 2.16 11.01 24.55
C GLN A 234 1.39 11.74 23.42
N ALA A 235 1.89 11.64 22.17
CA ALA A 235 1.22 12.21 21.02
C ALA A 235 -0.20 11.65 20.86
N PRO A 236 -1.24 12.50 20.73
CA PRO A 236 -2.61 12.03 20.62
C PRO A 236 -2.83 11.18 19.37
N PHE A 237 -3.63 10.12 19.53
CA PHE A 237 -4.02 9.22 18.44
C PHE A 237 -5.48 9.44 18.06
N LYS A 238 -5.75 9.69 16.79
CA LYS A 238 -7.09 9.83 16.22
C LYS A 238 -7.54 8.50 15.65
N SER A 239 -8.46 7.83 16.36
CA SER A 239 -9.12 6.64 15.82
C SER A 239 -10.08 7.02 14.69
N VAL A 240 -10.11 6.21 13.65
CA VAL A 240 -11.07 6.33 12.54
C VAL A 240 -12.04 5.14 12.50
N ARG A 241 -12.15 4.42 13.61
CA ARG A 241 -13.01 3.23 13.73
C ARG A 241 -14.49 3.51 13.49
N SER A 242 -14.93 4.75 13.67
CA SER A 242 -16.29 5.16 13.31
C SER A 242 -16.58 5.11 11.79
N SER A 243 -15.54 5.09 10.98
CA SER A 243 -15.66 4.99 9.52
C SER A 243 -15.10 3.68 8.96
N LEU A 244 -13.97 3.17 9.50
CA LEU A 244 -13.35 1.90 9.11
C LEU A 244 -13.45 0.91 10.28
N PHE A 245 -14.37 -0.03 10.20
CA PHE A 245 -14.78 -0.88 11.32
C PHE A 245 -13.84 -2.05 11.59
N THR A 246 -12.99 -2.41 10.62
CA THR A 246 -12.03 -3.50 10.78
C THR A 246 -10.95 -3.13 11.78
N ASN A 247 -10.62 -4.04 12.68
CA ASN A 247 -9.65 -3.82 13.76
C ASN A 247 -8.83 -5.05 14.11
N ARG A 248 -8.98 -6.13 13.35
CA ARG A 248 -8.23 -7.38 13.54
C ARG A 248 -7.89 -8.03 12.21
N ALA A 249 -6.80 -8.77 12.18
CA ALA A 249 -6.47 -9.68 11.10
C ALA A 249 -5.94 -11.00 11.62
N LEU A 250 -6.24 -12.08 10.90
CA LEU A 250 -5.57 -13.37 10.99
C LEU A 250 -4.73 -13.55 9.73
N ALA A 251 -3.46 -13.86 9.86
CA ALA A 251 -2.54 -13.91 8.73
C ALA A 251 -1.68 -15.16 8.74
N CYS A 252 -1.49 -15.78 7.58
CA CYS A 252 -0.65 -16.95 7.41
C CYS A 252 0.07 -16.96 6.06
N LYS A 253 1.07 -17.80 5.95
CA LYS A 253 1.81 -18.06 4.72
C LYS A 253 1.68 -19.54 4.35
N ILE A 254 1.27 -19.81 3.13
CA ILE A 254 0.95 -21.17 2.68
C ILE A 254 1.79 -21.50 1.45
N PRO A 255 2.52 -22.64 1.44
CA PRO A 255 3.20 -23.08 0.23
C PRO A 255 2.20 -23.42 -0.87
N TYR A 256 2.61 -23.31 -2.12
CA TYR A 256 1.84 -23.82 -3.25
C TYR A 256 1.83 -25.35 -3.23
N ASP A 257 0.74 -25.97 -3.70
CA ASP A 257 0.62 -27.43 -3.78
C ASP A 257 1.58 -28.04 -4.81
N ARG A 258 1.98 -27.25 -5.80
CA ARG A 258 2.92 -27.65 -6.86
C ARG A 258 3.71 -26.44 -7.35
N PRO A 259 4.97 -26.64 -7.83
CA PRO A 259 5.85 -25.53 -8.27
C PRO A 259 5.31 -24.72 -9.46
N ASP A 260 4.47 -25.35 -10.30
CA ASP A 260 3.85 -24.75 -11.48
C ASP A 260 2.43 -24.20 -11.23
N ALA A 261 1.99 -24.13 -9.97
CA ALA A 261 0.68 -23.58 -9.62
C ALA A 261 0.50 -22.19 -10.23
N PRO A 262 -0.71 -21.81 -10.64
CA PRO A 262 -0.99 -20.46 -11.15
C PRO A 262 -0.49 -19.38 -10.19
N LEU A 263 0.06 -18.29 -10.75
CA LEU A 263 0.54 -17.14 -10.00
C LEU A 263 -0.17 -15.90 -10.52
N GLU A 264 -1.08 -15.38 -9.69
CA GLU A 264 -1.80 -14.17 -10.03
C GLU A 264 -0.87 -12.94 -9.95
N SER A 265 -1.05 -11.99 -10.86
CA SER A 265 -0.29 -10.74 -10.88
C SER A 265 -1.06 -9.58 -10.24
N PHE A 266 -1.90 -9.88 -9.26
CA PHE A 266 -2.72 -8.92 -8.51
C PHE A 266 -3.02 -9.47 -7.12
N THR A 267 -3.34 -8.58 -6.18
CA THR A 267 -3.91 -8.97 -4.89
C THR A 267 -5.38 -9.36 -5.10
N VAL A 268 -5.82 -10.47 -4.55
CA VAL A 268 -7.25 -10.75 -4.40
C VAL A 268 -7.72 -10.16 -3.07
N ALA A 269 -8.80 -9.39 -3.09
CA ALA A 269 -9.52 -8.91 -1.92
C ALA A 269 -10.94 -9.50 -1.97
N ALA A 270 -11.17 -10.61 -1.28
CA ALA A 270 -12.44 -11.31 -1.27
C ALA A 270 -13.27 -10.92 -0.04
N ALA A 271 -14.46 -10.35 -0.25
CA ALA A 271 -15.34 -9.96 0.84
C ALA A 271 -15.98 -11.17 1.52
N HIS A 272 -16.13 -11.09 2.83
CA HIS A 272 -16.87 -12.04 3.65
C HIS A 272 -17.87 -11.31 4.58
N GLU A 273 -18.56 -12.01 5.44
CA GLU A 273 -19.68 -11.48 6.23
C GLU A 273 -19.34 -10.28 7.14
N ALA A 274 -18.07 -10.10 7.55
CA ALA A 274 -17.66 -9.03 8.47
C ALA A 274 -16.28 -8.43 8.15
N GLY A 275 -15.91 -8.40 6.87
CA GLY A 275 -14.63 -7.89 6.40
C GLY A 275 -14.23 -8.50 5.06
N TRP A 276 -12.93 -8.79 4.89
CA TRP A 276 -12.38 -9.29 3.64
C TRP A 276 -11.10 -10.11 3.86
N THR A 277 -10.80 -10.97 2.91
CA THR A 277 -9.60 -11.81 2.89
C THR A 277 -8.67 -11.35 1.78
N TRP A 278 -7.40 -11.08 2.11
CA TRP A 278 -6.38 -10.88 1.07
C TRP A 278 -5.73 -12.21 0.67
N ASP A 279 -5.31 -12.28 -0.58
CA ASP A 279 -4.51 -13.37 -1.11
C ASP A 279 -3.45 -12.81 -2.05
N ILE A 280 -2.20 -13.01 -1.68
CA ILE A 280 -1.02 -12.46 -2.35
C ILE A 280 -0.13 -13.61 -2.80
N GLY A 281 0.14 -13.68 -4.10
CA GLY A 281 1.07 -14.65 -4.67
C GLY A 281 2.52 -14.19 -4.55
N LEU A 282 3.34 -14.91 -3.78
CA LEU A 282 4.79 -14.81 -3.77
C LEU A 282 5.41 -15.88 -4.68
N ALA A 283 6.72 -15.81 -4.95
CA ALA A 283 7.38 -16.78 -5.84
C ALA A 283 7.16 -18.26 -5.42
N GLY A 284 7.27 -18.57 -4.12
CA GLY A 284 7.16 -19.93 -3.59
C GLY A 284 5.97 -20.20 -2.66
N ALA A 285 5.17 -19.21 -2.34
CA ALA A 285 4.08 -19.32 -1.37
C ALA A 285 2.96 -18.31 -1.62
N ARG A 286 1.84 -18.44 -0.92
CA ARG A 286 0.77 -17.44 -0.85
C ARG A 286 0.77 -16.81 0.55
N GLY A 287 0.70 -15.48 0.62
CA GLY A 287 0.39 -14.76 1.84
C GLY A 287 -1.12 -14.51 1.90
N ILE A 288 -1.79 -15.08 2.89
CA ILE A 288 -3.25 -14.99 3.00
C ILE A 288 -3.60 -14.44 4.37
N GLY A 289 -4.63 -13.60 4.43
CA GLY A 289 -5.15 -13.17 5.71
C GLY A 289 -6.56 -12.64 5.65
N CYS A 290 -7.25 -12.79 6.77
CA CYS A 290 -8.63 -12.38 6.99
C CYS A 290 -8.65 -11.12 7.86
N VAL A 291 -9.10 -10.01 7.32
CA VAL A 291 -9.34 -8.74 8.02
C VAL A 291 -10.80 -8.69 8.44
N TYR A 292 -11.07 -8.38 9.70
CA TYR A 292 -12.43 -8.40 10.22
C TYR A 292 -12.69 -7.36 11.32
N SER A 293 -13.96 -7.11 11.56
CA SER A 293 -14.43 -6.31 12.65
C SER A 293 -14.79 -7.19 13.85
N SER A 294 -14.11 -7.00 14.98
CA SER A 294 -14.42 -7.73 16.21
C SER A 294 -15.75 -7.34 16.87
N ASP A 295 -16.42 -6.31 16.37
CA ASP A 295 -17.77 -5.94 16.80
C ASP A 295 -18.85 -6.76 16.08
N HIS A 296 -18.49 -7.46 14.99
CA HIS A 296 -19.42 -8.20 14.15
C HIS A 296 -19.20 -9.72 14.17
N ILE A 297 -17.96 -10.18 14.32
CA ILE A 297 -17.61 -11.60 14.47
C ILE A 297 -16.49 -11.76 15.51
N ASP A 298 -16.41 -12.93 16.13
CA ASP A 298 -15.29 -13.30 17.00
C ASP A 298 -14.10 -13.87 16.23
N ASP A 299 -13.02 -14.14 16.96
CA ASP A 299 -11.78 -14.65 16.39
C ASP A 299 -11.93 -16.10 15.84
N ASP A 300 -12.79 -16.91 16.45
CA ASP A 300 -13.03 -18.30 16.04
C ASP A 300 -13.77 -18.33 14.71
N ARG A 301 -14.80 -17.47 14.56
CA ARG A 301 -15.50 -17.32 13.28
C ARG A 301 -14.59 -16.80 12.17
N ALA A 302 -13.71 -15.84 12.47
CA ALA A 302 -12.72 -15.36 11.51
C ALA A 302 -11.73 -16.47 11.09
N ALA A 303 -11.35 -17.36 12.01
CA ALA A 303 -10.50 -18.51 11.70
C ALA A 303 -11.22 -19.53 10.81
N GLU A 304 -12.51 -19.79 11.04
CA GLU A 304 -13.34 -20.63 10.16
C GLU A 304 -13.42 -20.05 8.73
N ILE A 305 -13.67 -18.72 8.60
CA ILE A 305 -13.71 -18.03 7.31
C ILE A 305 -12.37 -18.18 6.58
N LEU A 306 -11.25 -17.92 7.28
CA LEU A 306 -9.92 -18.05 6.69
C LEU A 306 -9.63 -19.49 6.25
N THR A 307 -9.94 -20.47 7.09
CA THR A 307 -9.76 -21.89 6.79
C THR A 307 -10.62 -22.32 5.59
N GLY A 308 -11.87 -21.88 5.55
CA GLY A 308 -12.78 -22.11 4.42
C GLY A 308 -12.26 -21.52 3.11
N TYR A 309 -11.70 -20.30 3.15
CA TYR A 309 -11.08 -19.65 1.99
C TYR A 309 -9.84 -20.40 1.48
N ILE A 310 -9.01 -20.88 2.38
CA ILE A 310 -7.80 -21.65 2.05
C ILE A 310 -8.14 -22.99 1.44
N GLY A 311 -9.22 -23.62 1.91
CA GLY A 311 -9.62 -24.96 1.55
C GLY A 311 -8.81 -26.07 2.29
N PRO A 312 -9.15 -27.35 2.04
CA PRO A 312 -8.49 -28.50 2.69
C PRO A 312 -6.98 -28.54 2.40
N ARG A 313 -6.19 -28.83 3.42
CA ARG A 313 -4.72 -28.97 3.37
C ARG A 313 -4.24 -30.10 4.26
N ASP A 314 -3.13 -30.72 3.86
CA ASP A 314 -2.47 -31.77 4.66
C ASP A 314 -1.61 -31.19 5.81
N VAL A 315 -1.42 -29.88 5.86
CA VAL A 315 -0.61 -29.19 6.87
C VAL A 315 -1.50 -28.32 7.74
N GLU A 316 -1.35 -28.43 9.05
CA GLU A 316 -2.01 -27.55 10.02
C GLU A 316 -1.52 -26.11 9.84
N ILE A 317 -2.46 -25.18 9.72
CA ILE A 317 -2.19 -23.76 9.55
C ILE A 317 -2.51 -23.06 10.86
N THR A 318 -1.51 -22.41 11.46
CA THR A 318 -1.68 -21.58 12.65
C THR A 318 -1.59 -20.12 12.26
N PRO A 319 -2.72 -19.42 12.03
CA PRO A 319 -2.70 -18.01 11.68
C PRO A 319 -2.19 -17.14 12.84
N ARG A 320 -1.39 -16.14 12.50
CA ARG A 320 -0.98 -15.11 13.44
C ARG A 320 -2.11 -14.08 13.59
N LYS A 321 -2.56 -13.85 14.82
CA LYS A 321 -3.52 -12.79 15.15
C LYS A 321 -2.80 -11.44 15.27
N ILE A 322 -3.33 -10.43 14.59
CA ILE A 322 -2.82 -9.06 14.56
C ILE A 322 -3.97 -8.12 14.93
N PRO A 323 -4.07 -7.72 16.20
CA PRO A 323 -4.99 -6.66 16.60
C PRO A 323 -4.42 -5.30 16.20
N PHE A 324 -5.29 -4.38 15.78
CA PHE A 324 -4.92 -3.01 15.46
C PHE A 324 -6.07 -2.04 15.73
N GLU A 325 -5.72 -0.78 15.94
CA GLU A 325 -6.68 0.33 15.96
C GLU A 325 -6.49 1.12 14.66
N PRO A 326 -7.51 1.21 13.77
CA PRO A 326 -7.40 2.01 12.57
C PRO A 326 -7.37 3.50 12.94
N GLY A 327 -6.31 4.18 12.51
CA GLY A 327 -6.13 5.58 12.85
C GLY A 327 -4.71 6.06 12.68
N TYR A 328 -4.47 7.27 13.13
CA TYR A 328 -3.18 7.93 12.98
C TYR A 328 -2.97 8.99 14.07
N ARG A 329 -1.72 9.39 14.29
CA ARG A 329 -1.39 10.53 15.15
C ARG A 329 -1.56 11.83 14.38
N GLU A 330 -2.31 12.78 14.95
CA GLU A 330 -2.49 14.11 14.34
C GLU A 330 -1.17 14.91 14.37
N GLN A 331 -0.32 14.62 15.36
CA GLN A 331 1.02 15.17 15.45
C GLN A 331 2.02 14.01 15.33
N GLN A 332 2.48 13.77 14.11
CA GLN A 332 3.46 12.73 13.82
C GLN A 332 4.91 13.24 13.93
N TRP A 333 5.10 14.55 13.94
CA TRP A 333 6.37 15.21 14.22
C TRP A 333 6.20 16.22 15.37
N ILE A 334 6.80 15.92 16.52
CA ILE A 334 6.76 16.74 17.72
C ILE A 334 8.21 17.01 18.17
N LYS A 335 8.58 18.28 18.32
CA LYS A 335 9.95 18.66 18.70
C LYS A 335 10.99 17.95 17.81
N ASN A 336 11.94 17.24 18.43
CA ASN A 336 12.97 16.48 17.73
C ASN A 336 12.59 15.00 17.50
N CYS A 337 11.31 14.65 17.48
CA CYS A 337 10.86 13.28 17.22
C CYS A 337 9.84 13.25 16.10
N VAL A 338 10.01 12.36 15.12
CA VAL A 338 9.07 12.09 14.05
C VAL A 338 8.74 10.60 13.96
N ALA A 339 7.46 10.26 13.84
CA ALA A 339 6.98 8.89 13.69
C ALA A 339 6.87 8.52 12.22
N VAL A 340 7.28 7.30 11.86
CA VAL A 340 7.17 6.74 10.51
C VAL A 340 6.66 5.30 10.57
N GLY A 341 5.73 4.96 9.68
CA GLY A 341 5.11 3.64 9.62
C GLY A 341 4.07 3.43 10.73
N LEU A 342 4.04 2.25 11.34
CA LEU A 342 2.99 1.87 12.29
C LEU A 342 2.97 2.71 13.58
N SER A 343 4.07 3.35 13.95
CA SER A 343 4.14 4.29 15.08
C SER A 343 3.38 5.59 14.79
N ALA A 344 3.32 6.01 13.52
CA ALA A 344 2.57 7.17 13.07
C ALA A 344 1.07 6.89 12.93
N GLY A 345 0.72 5.70 12.46
CA GLY A 345 -0.67 5.29 12.24
C GLY A 345 -0.76 4.02 11.41
N PHE A 346 -1.96 3.45 11.40
CA PHE A 346 -2.26 2.27 10.59
C PHE A 346 -3.70 2.33 10.07
N LEU A 347 -3.83 2.02 8.81
CA LEU A 347 -5.11 1.75 8.16
C LEU A 347 -5.04 0.33 7.59
N GLU A 348 -6.18 -0.33 7.52
CA GLU A 348 -6.24 -1.68 6.95
C GLU A 348 -5.55 -1.75 5.57
N PRO A 349 -4.93 -2.89 5.20
CA PRO A 349 -4.08 -2.97 4.01
C PRO A 349 -4.86 -3.15 2.69
N LEU A 350 -6.13 -2.75 2.62
CA LEU A 350 -7.04 -2.99 1.49
C LEU A 350 -6.45 -2.51 0.16
N GLU A 351 -5.82 -1.35 0.16
CA GLU A 351 -5.19 -0.75 -1.02
C GLU A 351 -3.66 -0.70 -0.90
N SER A 352 -3.07 -1.49 0.01
CA SER A 352 -1.61 -1.60 0.19
C SER A 352 -0.93 -0.27 0.52
N THR A 353 -1.56 0.57 1.36
CA THR A 353 -1.11 1.94 1.66
C THR A 353 0.06 2.03 2.64
N GLY A 354 0.43 0.93 3.31
CA GLY A 354 1.45 0.95 4.36
C GLY A 354 2.80 1.48 3.90
N VAL A 355 3.36 0.93 2.82
CA VAL A 355 4.68 1.33 2.32
C VAL A 355 4.65 2.71 1.69
N VAL A 356 3.60 3.08 0.95
CA VAL A 356 3.50 4.43 0.33
C VAL A 356 3.41 5.55 1.38
N LEU A 357 2.82 5.28 2.55
CA LEU A 357 2.82 6.23 3.67
C LEU A 357 4.23 6.41 4.25
N ILE A 358 5.02 5.34 4.32
CA ILE A 358 6.43 5.41 4.72
C ILE A 358 7.21 6.21 3.69
N GLU A 359 7.08 5.91 2.39
CA GLU A 359 7.73 6.64 1.29
C GLU A 359 7.42 8.15 1.34
N ALA A 360 6.14 8.50 1.52
CA ALA A 360 5.72 9.89 1.64
C ALA A 360 6.32 10.59 2.86
N ALA A 361 6.28 9.94 4.03
CA ALA A 361 6.85 10.50 5.26
C ALA A 361 8.36 10.73 5.13
N VAL A 362 9.08 9.75 4.60
CA VAL A 362 10.54 9.81 4.45
C VAL A 362 10.96 10.87 3.44
N GLY A 363 10.26 10.97 2.30
CA GLY A 363 10.48 12.05 1.33
C GLY A 363 10.27 13.44 1.93
N MET A 364 9.18 13.62 2.71
CA MET A 364 8.94 14.89 3.40
C MET A 364 9.99 15.18 4.48
N ILE A 365 10.44 14.19 5.25
CA ILE A 365 11.51 14.37 6.23
C ILE A 365 12.78 14.82 5.52
N ALA A 366 13.15 14.17 4.42
CA ALA A 366 14.36 14.46 3.65
C ALA A 366 14.40 15.93 3.18
N GLU A 367 13.27 16.46 2.71
CA GLU A 367 13.16 17.83 2.20
C GLU A 367 12.92 18.88 3.29
N LEU A 368 12.11 18.56 4.30
CA LEU A 368 11.72 19.51 5.34
C LEU A 368 12.73 19.60 6.50
N PHE A 369 13.60 18.60 6.67
CA PHE A 369 14.59 18.63 7.75
C PHE A 369 15.55 19.80 7.57
N PRO A 370 15.55 20.80 8.48
CA PRO A 370 16.32 22.04 8.27
C PRO A 370 17.81 21.77 8.33
N HIS A 371 18.58 22.40 7.44
CA HIS A 371 20.04 22.33 7.48
C HIS A 371 20.60 22.99 8.74
N ASN A 372 19.90 23.98 9.29
CA ASN A 372 20.15 24.63 10.57
C ASN A 372 18.84 25.20 11.14
N GLY A 373 18.82 25.51 12.44
CA GLY A 373 17.69 26.16 13.10
C GLY A 373 16.62 25.20 13.63
N PRO A 374 15.49 25.76 14.11
CA PRO A 374 14.45 25.00 14.78
C PRO A 374 13.60 24.16 13.81
N VAL A 375 13.07 23.06 14.33
CA VAL A 375 12.24 22.10 13.57
C VAL A 375 10.73 22.41 13.63
N ASP A 376 10.30 23.40 14.42
CA ASP A 376 8.87 23.63 14.69
C ASP A 376 8.03 23.96 13.43
N ALA A 377 8.57 24.77 12.51
CA ALA A 377 7.87 25.09 11.27
C ALA A 377 7.83 23.90 10.29
N PRO A 378 8.96 23.21 10.03
CA PRO A 378 8.94 21.94 9.30
C PRO A 378 7.99 20.90 9.89
N ALA A 379 7.98 20.72 11.20
CA ALA A 379 7.12 19.76 11.89
C ALA A 379 5.62 20.09 11.69
N ARG A 380 5.23 21.37 11.81
CA ARG A 380 3.84 21.77 11.51
C ARG A 380 3.46 21.43 10.09
N ARG A 381 4.32 21.77 9.11
CA ARG A 381 4.05 21.48 7.70
C ARG A 381 3.96 19.99 7.42
N PHE A 382 4.85 19.21 7.99
CA PHE A 382 4.81 17.74 7.89
C PHE A 382 3.49 17.19 8.44
N ASN A 383 3.07 17.63 9.64
CA ASN A 383 1.83 17.18 10.28
C ASN A 383 0.60 17.52 9.44
N GLU A 384 0.52 18.75 8.88
CA GLU A 384 -0.56 19.14 7.98
C GLU A 384 -0.66 18.21 6.75
N LEU A 385 0.46 17.95 6.09
CA LEU A 385 0.51 17.13 4.88
C LEU A 385 0.17 15.68 5.15
N MET A 386 0.73 15.10 6.22
CA MET A 386 0.48 13.71 6.58
C MET A 386 -0.94 13.49 7.08
N THR A 387 -1.49 14.39 7.89
CA THR A 387 -2.89 14.33 8.32
C THR A 387 -3.84 14.35 7.13
N ALA A 388 -3.66 15.29 6.20
CA ALA A 388 -4.47 15.35 4.99
C ALA A 388 -4.37 14.05 4.17
N ARG A 389 -3.18 13.46 4.07
CA ARG A 389 -2.97 12.20 3.36
C ARG A 389 -3.70 11.03 4.02
N TYR A 390 -3.66 10.92 5.35
CA TYR A 390 -4.42 9.89 6.07
C TYR A 390 -5.94 10.08 5.88
N GLU A 391 -6.46 11.30 5.97
CA GLU A 391 -7.88 11.59 5.77
C GLU A 391 -8.35 11.26 4.35
N ASN A 392 -7.52 11.53 3.35
CA ASN A 392 -7.78 11.18 1.96
C ASN A 392 -7.82 9.65 1.76
N ILE A 393 -6.90 8.92 2.38
CA ILE A 393 -6.89 7.44 2.33
C ILE A 393 -8.13 6.89 3.04
N VAL A 394 -8.50 7.39 4.22
CA VAL A 394 -9.74 6.99 4.92
C VAL A 394 -10.97 7.20 4.01
N THR A 395 -11.04 8.34 3.34
CA THR A 395 -12.10 8.65 2.36
C THR A 395 -12.14 7.62 1.22
N PHE A 396 -10.97 7.28 0.67
CA PHE A 396 -10.88 6.31 -0.42
C PHE A 396 -11.22 4.88 0.03
N LEU A 397 -10.71 4.44 1.18
CA LEU A 397 -11.03 3.12 1.72
C LEU A 397 -12.53 3.01 2.02
N LYS A 398 -13.13 4.04 2.64
CA LYS A 398 -14.56 4.04 2.93
C LYS A 398 -15.44 3.95 1.69
N LEU A 399 -14.99 4.47 0.56
CA LEU A 399 -15.72 4.35 -0.72
C LEU A 399 -16.02 2.89 -1.09
N HIS A 400 -15.08 1.96 -0.82
CA HIS A 400 -15.28 0.54 -1.11
C HIS A 400 -16.41 -0.08 -0.28
N TYR A 401 -16.58 0.37 0.96
CA TYR A 401 -17.56 -0.18 1.89
C TYR A 401 -18.94 0.45 1.75
N CYS A 402 -19.02 1.77 1.62
CA CYS A 402 -20.29 2.49 1.68
C CYS A 402 -21.20 2.28 0.46
N LEU A 403 -20.67 1.69 -0.61
CA LEU A 403 -21.42 1.37 -1.84
C LEU A 403 -21.90 -0.08 -1.90
N SER A 404 -21.55 -0.90 -0.91
CA SER A 404 -21.94 -2.31 -0.89
C SER A 404 -23.45 -2.49 -0.79
N GLN A 405 -23.97 -3.50 -1.47
CA GLN A 405 -25.37 -3.93 -1.44
C GLN A 405 -25.55 -5.19 -0.58
N ARG A 406 -24.48 -5.65 0.08
CA ARG A 406 -24.50 -6.82 0.95
C ARG A 406 -25.39 -6.60 2.16
N GLN A 407 -26.00 -7.67 2.69
CA GLN A 407 -27.04 -7.59 3.73
C GLN A 407 -26.57 -8.01 5.12
N GLU A 408 -25.35 -8.49 5.28
CA GLU A 408 -24.80 -8.83 6.58
C GLU A 408 -24.61 -7.56 7.45
N PRO A 409 -24.69 -7.65 8.77
CA PRO A 409 -24.68 -6.49 9.67
C PRO A 409 -23.49 -5.54 9.42
N PHE A 410 -22.28 -6.07 9.29
CA PHE A 410 -21.07 -5.30 9.00
C PHE A 410 -21.22 -4.40 7.75
N TRP A 411 -21.75 -4.95 6.66
CA TRP A 411 -21.92 -4.23 5.41
C TRP A 411 -23.02 -3.18 5.49
N ARG A 412 -24.14 -3.51 6.13
CA ARG A 412 -25.23 -2.54 6.36
C ARG A 412 -24.79 -1.35 7.22
N ASP A 413 -24.02 -1.62 8.27
CA ASP A 413 -23.47 -0.56 9.13
C ASP A 413 -22.51 0.35 8.36
N ASN A 414 -21.72 -0.22 7.44
CA ASN A 414 -20.83 0.54 6.56
C ASN A 414 -21.56 1.47 5.56
N THR A 415 -22.82 1.20 5.24
CA THR A 415 -23.64 2.08 4.37
C THR A 415 -24.41 3.15 5.12
N GLN A 416 -24.39 3.15 6.46
CA GLN A 416 -25.06 4.18 7.27
C GLN A 416 -24.37 5.54 7.09
N ALA A 417 -25.17 6.60 6.94
CA ALA A 417 -24.67 7.97 6.76
C ALA A 417 -23.71 8.40 7.87
N SER A 418 -23.96 7.97 9.13
CA SER A 418 -23.11 8.28 10.29
C SER A 418 -21.70 7.70 10.21
N SER A 419 -21.47 6.68 9.38
CA SER A 419 -20.16 6.05 9.17
C SER A 419 -19.39 6.63 7.99
N ILE A 420 -20.03 7.45 7.14
CA ILE A 420 -19.45 8.00 5.93
C ILE A 420 -18.88 9.39 6.23
N PRO A 421 -17.57 9.63 6.02
CA PRO A 421 -16.99 10.96 6.17
C PRO A 421 -17.71 12.01 5.32
N ASP A 422 -17.93 13.22 5.86
CA ASP A 422 -18.64 14.33 5.18
C ASP A 422 -18.04 14.64 3.79
N ARG A 423 -16.71 14.59 3.69
CA ARG A 423 -16.02 14.77 2.41
C ARG A 423 -16.46 13.73 1.38
N LEU A 424 -16.54 12.45 1.77
CA LEU A 424 -16.97 11.39 0.85
C LEU A 424 -18.43 11.56 0.47
N ALA A 425 -19.30 11.89 1.42
CA ALA A 425 -20.70 12.15 1.16
C ALA A 425 -20.89 13.27 0.11
N GLY A 426 -20.17 14.38 0.28
CA GLY A 426 -20.20 15.50 -0.67
C GLY A 426 -19.65 15.15 -2.06
N LEU A 427 -18.63 14.29 -2.15
CA LEU A 427 -18.11 13.80 -3.43
C LEU A 427 -19.12 12.87 -4.11
N LEU A 428 -19.74 11.94 -3.37
CA LEU A 428 -20.76 11.04 -3.89
C LEU A 428 -21.97 11.80 -4.44
N ASP A 429 -22.41 12.86 -3.77
CA ASP A 429 -23.52 13.70 -4.26
C ASP A 429 -23.18 14.36 -5.60
N GLN A 430 -21.96 14.86 -5.78
CA GLN A 430 -21.51 15.42 -7.05
C GLN A 430 -21.40 14.36 -8.15
N TRP A 431 -20.87 13.17 -7.80
CA TRP A 431 -20.62 12.10 -8.76
C TRP A 431 -21.90 11.40 -9.27
N ARG A 432 -23.05 11.69 -8.67
CA ARG A 432 -24.37 11.30 -9.24
C ARG A 432 -24.62 11.94 -10.61
N TYR A 433 -23.99 13.08 -10.90
CA TYR A 433 -24.28 13.89 -12.09
C TYR A 433 -23.07 14.11 -12.99
N ARG A 434 -21.90 13.70 -12.58
CA ARG A 434 -20.67 13.74 -13.37
C ARG A 434 -19.65 12.70 -12.84
N PRO A 435 -18.80 12.14 -13.70
CA PRO A 435 -17.73 11.27 -13.21
C PRO A 435 -16.70 12.04 -12.36
N PRO A 436 -15.98 11.36 -11.44
CA PRO A 436 -14.82 11.93 -10.77
C PRO A 436 -13.83 12.57 -11.76
N GLY A 437 -13.27 13.72 -11.38
CA GLY A 437 -12.32 14.46 -12.19
C GLY A 437 -11.15 15.02 -11.37
N ARG A 438 -10.09 15.46 -12.07
CA ARG A 438 -8.85 15.93 -11.42
C ARG A 438 -9.06 17.09 -10.43
N PHE A 439 -10.09 17.90 -10.63
CA PHE A 439 -10.36 19.07 -9.78
C PHE A 439 -11.18 18.74 -8.52
N ASP A 440 -11.54 17.49 -8.32
CA ASP A 440 -12.11 17.01 -7.05
C ASP A 440 -11.05 16.88 -5.97
N PHE A 441 -9.76 16.93 -6.34
CA PHE A 441 -8.62 16.56 -5.50
C PHE A 441 -7.48 17.58 -5.60
N ILE A 442 -6.74 17.72 -4.50
CA ILE A 442 -5.45 18.42 -4.46
C ILE A 442 -4.37 17.33 -4.63
N LEU A 443 -3.84 17.18 -5.85
CA LEU A 443 -3.02 16.04 -6.25
C LEU A 443 -1.82 15.75 -5.33
N ASP A 444 -1.16 16.80 -4.83
CA ASP A 444 0.03 16.64 -3.96
C ASP A 444 -0.29 16.02 -2.59
N LEU A 445 -1.57 16.03 -2.20
CA LEU A 445 -2.05 15.45 -0.95
C LEU A 445 -2.68 14.07 -1.12
N GLU A 446 -2.87 13.62 -2.36
CA GLU A 446 -3.55 12.37 -2.66
C GLU A 446 -2.55 11.22 -2.88
N SER A 447 -2.88 10.06 -2.34
CA SER A 447 -2.25 8.79 -2.72
C SER A 447 -2.97 8.15 -3.92
N PHE A 448 -4.24 8.55 -4.15
CA PHE A 448 -5.11 8.03 -5.20
C PHE A 448 -5.60 9.17 -6.10
N ALA A 449 -5.27 9.12 -7.38
CA ALA A 449 -5.77 10.07 -8.36
C ALA A 449 -7.26 9.84 -8.66
N PHE A 450 -7.93 10.80 -9.28
CA PHE A 450 -9.37 10.75 -9.58
C PHE A 450 -9.81 9.47 -10.32
N PHE A 451 -8.96 8.91 -11.18
CA PHE A 451 -9.29 7.70 -11.92
C PHE A 451 -9.31 6.44 -11.02
N ASN A 452 -8.58 6.42 -9.91
CA ASN A 452 -8.69 5.34 -8.93
C ASN A 452 -10.11 5.32 -8.33
N TYR A 453 -10.65 6.51 -8.02
CA TYR A 453 -12.05 6.64 -7.59
C TYR A 453 -13.04 6.18 -8.66
N GLN A 454 -12.77 6.44 -9.96
CA GLN A 454 -13.62 5.93 -11.04
C GLN A 454 -13.63 4.40 -11.08
N TYR A 455 -12.49 3.73 -10.90
CA TYR A 455 -12.41 2.27 -10.89
C TYR A 455 -13.25 1.66 -9.76
N ILE A 456 -13.12 2.21 -8.55
CA ILE A 456 -13.91 1.71 -7.41
C ILE A 456 -15.39 2.06 -7.57
N LEU A 457 -15.71 3.30 -7.90
CA LEU A 457 -17.07 3.79 -8.05
C LEU A 457 -17.88 2.92 -9.04
N TYR A 458 -17.32 2.70 -10.22
CA TYR A 458 -17.99 1.95 -11.28
C TYR A 458 -17.85 0.43 -11.13
N GLY A 459 -16.80 -0.04 -10.45
CA GLY A 459 -16.66 -1.42 -10.02
C GLY A 459 -17.71 -1.80 -8.96
N MET A 460 -18.07 -0.85 -8.09
CA MET A 460 -19.13 -0.98 -7.08
C MET A 460 -20.53 -0.63 -7.62
N GLU A 461 -20.70 -0.53 -8.95
CA GLU A 461 -21.97 -0.29 -9.64
C GLU A 461 -22.67 1.03 -9.29
N PHE A 462 -21.90 2.06 -8.86
CA PHE A 462 -22.47 3.38 -8.59
C PHE A 462 -23.08 4.01 -9.84
N LYS A 463 -24.23 4.66 -9.67
CA LYS A 463 -24.97 5.26 -10.77
C LYS A 463 -24.64 6.75 -10.92
N THR A 464 -23.98 7.09 -12.02
CA THR A 464 -23.80 8.47 -12.48
C THR A 464 -24.76 8.70 -13.65
N ASP A 465 -25.69 9.64 -13.51
CA ASP A 465 -26.69 9.95 -14.55
C ASP A 465 -26.19 11.08 -15.46
N LEU A 466 -25.82 10.74 -16.67
CA LEU A 466 -25.46 11.67 -17.74
C LEU A 466 -26.55 11.79 -18.82
N GLY A 467 -27.67 11.13 -18.64
CA GLY A 467 -28.75 11.11 -19.63
C GLY A 467 -29.19 12.52 -20.09
N PRO A 468 -29.47 13.46 -19.17
CA PRO A 468 -29.84 14.83 -19.50
C PRO A 468 -28.77 15.61 -20.26
N ALA A 469 -27.47 15.30 -20.05
CA ALA A 469 -26.33 15.98 -20.65
C ALA A 469 -25.75 15.23 -21.87
N ARG A 470 -26.46 14.28 -22.44
CA ARG A 470 -25.95 13.44 -23.55
C ARG A 470 -25.48 14.27 -24.76
N SER A 471 -26.13 15.40 -25.03
CA SER A 471 -25.75 16.33 -26.11
C SER A 471 -24.39 17.00 -25.90
N ASP A 472 -23.91 17.06 -24.66
CA ASP A 472 -22.62 17.68 -24.31
C ASP A 472 -21.42 16.76 -24.67
N PHE A 473 -21.72 15.52 -25.06
CA PHE A 473 -20.75 14.49 -25.43
C PHE A 473 -20.89 14.09 -26.92
N PRO A 474 -20.51 14.97 -27.87
CA PRO A 474 -20.76 14.76 -29.30
C PRO A 474 -19.84 13.70 -29.93
N ASN A 475 -18.69 13.37 -29.30
CA ASN A 475 -17.64 12.55 -29.90
C ASN A 475 -17.83 11.04 -29.67
N VAL A 476 -19.08 10.55 -29.65
CA VAL A 476 -19.40 9.12 -29.39
C VAL A 476 -18.63 8.19 -30.34
N ALA A 477 -18.63 8.47 -31.64
CA ALA A 477 -17.93 7.64 -32.61
C ALA A 477 -16.39 7.61 -32.43
N ALA A 478 -15.80 8.69 -31.91
CA ALA A 478 -14.38 8.68 -31.56
C ALA A 478 -14.11 7.83 -30.33
N ALA A 479 -14.94 7.95 -29.29
CA ALA A 479 -14.83 7.12 -28.09
C ALA A 479 -14.99 5.62 -28.41
N GLU A 480 -15.95 5.24 -29.25
CA GLU A 480 -16.14 3.85 -29.68
C GLU A 480 -14.89 3.29 -30.39
N ARG A 481 -14.25 4.08 -31.24
CA ARG A 481 -12.96 3.66 -31.86
C ARG A 481 -11.87 3.46 -30.82
N ILE A 482 -11.82 4.31 -29.78
CA ILE A 482 -10.84 4.17 -28.69
C ILE A 482 -11.12 2.89 -27.88
N PHE A 483 -12.37 2.61 -27.51
CA PHE A 483 -12.73 1.37 -26.83
C PHE A 483 -12.36 0.13 -27.66
N ALA A 484 -12.66 0.12 -28.95
CA ALA A 484 -12.26 -0.96 -29.84
C ALA A 484 -10.72 -1.12 -29.91
N ARG A 485 -9.98 -0.01 -29.94
CA ARG A 485 -8.52 -0.02 -29.95
C ARG A 485 -7.95 -0.59 -28.63
N ILE A 486 -8.50 -0.21 -27.47
CA ILE A 486 -8.10 -0.75 -26.17
C ILE A 486 -8.32 -2.26 -26.13
N ARG A 487 -9.50 -2.74 -26.56
CA ARG A 487 -9.79 -4.18 -26.65
C ARG A 487 -8.77 -4.92 -27.50
N ASN A 488 -8.50 -4.44 -28.72
CA ASN A 488 -7.53 -5.07 -29.64
C ASN A 488 -6.10 -5.04 -29.08
N PHE A 489 -5.71 -4.00 -28.35
CA PHE A 489 -4.41 -3.94 -27.68
C PHE A 489 -4.33 -4.94 -26.54
N GLY A 490 -5.39 -5.04 -25.73
CA GLY A 490 -5.48 -6.02 -24.66
C GLY A 490 -5.36 -7.46 -25.17
N GLU A 491 -6.10 -7.82 -26.23
CA GLU A 491 -6.01 -9.13 -26.87
C GLU A 491 -4.60 -9.44 -27.35
N ARG A 492 -3.94 -8.51 -28.03
CA ARG A 492 -2.54 -8.69 -28.45
C ARG A 492 -1.60 -8.83 -27.25
N ALA A 493 -1.75 -8.01 -26.23
CA ALA A 493 -0.89 -8.05 -25.05
C ALA A 493 -0.96 -9.40 -24.31
N THR A 494 -2.13 -10.06 -24.29
CA THR A 494 -2.27 -11.40 -23.69
C THR A 494 -1.49 -12.49 -24.45
N HIS A 495 -1.19 -12.28 -25.74
CA HIS A 495 -0.34 -13.19 -26.52
C HIS A 495 1.14 -12.82 -26.44
N ASP A 496 1.46 -11.52 -26.45
CA ASP A 496 2.83 -11.01 -26.57
C ASP A 496 3.59 -11.01 -25.24
N LEU A 497 2.88 -10.86 -24.12
CA LEU A 497 3.51 -10.83 -22.79
C LEU A 497 3.71 -12.25 -22.26
N PRO A 498 4.83 -12.51 -21.56
CA PRO A 498 5.10 -13.83 -20.99
C PRO A 498 4.13 -14.18 -19.86
N SER A 499 3.99 -15.47 -19.56
CA SER A 499 3.34 -15.90 -18.33
C SER A 499 4.04 -15.28 -17.12
N HIS A 500 3.27 -14.79 -16.15
CA HIS A 500 3.81 -14.20 -14.92
C HIS A 500 4.72 -15.19 -14.19
N ARG A 501 4.27 -16.44 -13.98
CA ARG A 501 5.07 -17.51 -13.36
C ARG A 501 6.37 -17.76 -14.13
N ALA A 502 6.32 -17.85 -15.44
CA ALA A 502 7.50 -18.13 -16.25
C ALA A 502 8.55 -17.01 -16.16
N LEU A 503 8.13 -15.74 -16.15
CA LEU A 503 9.05 -14.62 -15.99
C LEU A 503 9.71 -14.61 -14.61
N ILE A 504 8.95 -14.84 -13.54
CA ILE A 504 9.50 -14.93 -12.18
C ILE A 504 10.49 -16.10 -12.06
N GLN A 505 10.18 -17.26 -12.62
CA GLN A 505 11.10 -18.40 -12.67
C GLN A 505 12.38 -18.08 -13.44
N GLN A 506 12.27 -17.41 -14.59
CA GLN A 506 13.43 -16.99 -15.38
C GLN A 506 14.34 -16.03 -14.60
N ILE A 507 13.77 -15.03 -13.90
CA ILE A 507 14.53 -14.08 -13.08
C ILE A 507 15.26 -14.82 -11.94
N ASN A 508 14.60 -15.76 -11.28
CA ASN A 508 15.19 -16.53 -10.20
C ASN A 508 16.30 -17.49 -10.68
N ALA A 509 16.18 -18.07 -11.88
CA ALA A 509 17.17 -19.00 -12.43
C ALA A 509 18.44 -18.32 -12.99
N GLN A 510 18.46 -17.00 -13.19
CA GLN A 510 19.62 -16.30 -13.75
C GLN A 510 20.86 -16.27 -12.84
N ASP A 511 20.66 -16.41 -11.53
CA ASP A 511 21.76 -16.41 -10.55
C ASP A 511 22.47 -17.77 -10.44
N GLU A 512 21.77 -18.88 -10.70
CA GLU A 512 22.38 -20.21 -10.70
C GLU A 512 23.41 -20.40 -11.79
N ARG A 513 23.28 -19.64 -12.89
CA ARG A 513 24.23 -19.70 -14.02
C ARG A 513 25.49 -18.85 -13.79
N LEU A 514 25.43 -17.82 -12.96
CA LEU A 514 26.59 -16.98 -12.62
C LEU A 514 27.48 -17.63 -11.54
N ILE A 515 26.93 -18.54 -10.74
CA ILE A 515 27.68 -19.30 -9.71
C ILE A 515 28.34 -20.56 -10.33
N ALA A 516 27.88 -21.00 -11.51
CA ALA A 516 28.36 -22.21 -12.19
C ALA A 516 29.47 -21.93 -13.25
N VAL A 517 29.98 -20.70 -13.36
CA VAL A 517 31.13 -20.27 -14.16
C VAL A 517 32.25 -19.76 -13.25
#